data_56f81d721d7cd58a71d916e713d7dfdd
#
_entry.id   56f81d721d7cd58a71d916e713d7dfdd
#
_cell.length_a   1.000
_cell.length_b   1.000
_cell.length_c   1.000
_cell.angle_alpha   90.00
_cell.angle_beta   90.00
_cell.angle_gamma   90.00
#
_symmetry.space_group_name_H-M   'P 1'
#
loop_
_entity.id
_entity.type
_entity.pdbx_description
1 polymer ?
#
loop_
_entity_poly.entity_id
_entity_poly.type
_entity_poly.pdbx_seq_one_letter_code
_entity_poly.pdbx_strand_id
1 'polypeptide(L)'
;MAEEFLEITVDKFLFRVKKGILYSREDCWVEMKKDGKAVIGITDFLQRLAGDAVFAETREVGTPLKQGKPMGNLETIKLNLELIAPLSGVIEKVNETLADKPELINEDPFGQGWIYQIKGER
;
A
#
# COMPACT_ATOMS: atom_id res chain seq x y z
N MET A 1 -20.08 -9.19 15.31
CA MET A 1 -19.36 -8.36 14.37
C MET A 1 -18.48 -9.22 13.48
N ALA A 2 -18.54 -9.02 12.19
CA ALA A 2 -17.74 -9.81 11.28
C ALA A 2 -16.26 -9.40 11.37
N GLU A 3 -15.39 -10.37 11.31
CA GLU A 3 -13.97 -10.10 11.24
C GLU A 3 -13.62 -9.56 9.88
N GLU A 4 -12.81 -8.51 9.85
CA GLU A 4 -12.36 -7.92 8.60
C GLU A 4 -11.07 -8.55 8.08
N PHE A 5 -10.39 -9.35 8.90
CA PHE A 5 -9.09 -9.91 8.57
C PHE A 5 -9.10 -11.43 8.64
N LEU A 6 -8.26 -12.02 7.78
CA LEU A 6 -7.88 -13.41 7.88
C LEU A 6 -6.42 -13.47 8.30
N GLU A 7 -6.07 -14.48 9.09
CA GLU A 7 -4.68 -14.73 9.41
C GLU A 7 -4.24 -15.95 8.60
N ILE A 8 -3.13 -15.82 7.93
CA ILE A 8 -2.61 -16.85 7.04
C ILE A 8 -1.17 -17.13 7.42
N THR A 9 -0.83 -18.42 7.51
CA THR A 9 0.53 -18.85 7.80
C THR A 9 1.13 -19.48 6.57
N VAL A 10 2.27 -18.97 6.11
CA VAL A 10 3.04 -19.54 5.04
C VAL A 10 4.43 -19.79 5.60
N ASP A 11 4.85 -21.06 5.60
CA ASP A 11 6.07 -21.50 6.28
C ASP A 11 5.99 -21.10 7.75
N LYS A 12 6.84 -20.21 8.20
CA LYS A 12 6.82 -19.75 9.59
C LYS A 12 6.29 -18.34 9.73
N PHE A 13 5.76 -17.77 8.65
CA PHE A 13 5.26 -16.39 8.66
C PHE A 13 3.76 -16.40 8.87
N LEU A 14 3.32 -15.61 9.85
CA LEU A 14 1.91 -15.30 10.06
C LEU A 14 1.66 -13.89 9.55
N PHE A 15 0.70 -13.73 8.66
CA PHE A 15 0.35 -12.40 8.16
C PHE A 15 -1.16 -12.28 8.02
N ARG A 16 -1.62 -11.04 7.87
CA ARG A 16 -3.04 -10.72 7.85
C ARG A 16 -3.46 -10.24 6.47
N VAL A 17 -4.65 -10.67 6.07
CA VAL A 17 -5.25 -10.27 4.80
C VAL A 17 -6.62 -9.66 5.12
N LYS A 18 -6.84 -8.44 4.67
CA LYS A 18 -8.12 -7.77 4.88
C LYS A 18 -9.12 -8.25 3.84
N LYS A 19 -10.32 -8.60 4.30
CA LYS A 19 -11.39 -9.03 3.41
C LYS A 19 -12.01 -7.84 2.69
N GLY A 20 -12.55 -8.08 1.51
CA GLY A 20 -13.35 -7.08 0.80
C GLY A 20 -12.57 -6.06 0.00
N ILE A 21 -11.25 -6.25 -0.14
CA ILE A 21 -10.45 -5.37 -0.97
C ILE A 21 -9.68 -6.21 -2.00
N LEU A 22 -9.08 -5.53 -2.97
CA LEU A 22 -8.35 -6.19 -4.04
C LEU A 22 -6.86 -6.21 -3.75
N TYR A 23 -6.16 -7.15 -4.34
CA TYR A 23 -4.72 -7.31 -4.15
C TYR A 23 -4.02 -7.46 -5.50
N SER A 24 -2.85 -6.84 -5.63
CA SER A 24 -2.03 -7.00 -6.82
C SER A 24 -0.97 -8.08 -6.59
N ARG A 25 -0.35 -8.52 -7.69
CA ARG A 25 0.74 -9.49 -7.61
C ARG A 25 1.97 -8.95 -6.91
N GLU A 26 2.13 -7.63 -6.94
CA GLU A 26 3.29 -6.97 -6.31
C GLU A 26 2.97 -6.55 -4.88
N ASP A 27 2.00 -7.21 -4.27
CA ASP A 27 1.67 -7.08 -2.85
C ASP A 27 1.20 -5.70 -2.42
N CYS A 28 0.43 -5.06 -3.30
CA CYS A 28 -0.32 -3.86 -2.94
C CYS A 28 -1.79 -4.22 -2.78
N TRP A 29 -2.48 -3.47 -1.91
CA TRP A 29 -3.92 -3.61 -1.78
C TRP A 29 -4.61 -2.39 -2.37
N VAL A 30 -5.85 -2.59 -2.80
CA VAL A 30 -6.67 -1.53 -3.39
C VAL A 30 -8.05 -1.59 -2.77
N GLU A 31 -8.47 -0.49 -2.17
CA GLU A 31 -9.83 -0.35 -1.67
C GLU A 31 -10.57 0.62 -2.57
N MET A 32 -11.56 0.09 -3.31
CA MET A 32 -12.35 0.93 -4.20
C MET A 32 -13.30 1.79 -3.41
N LYS A 33 -13.37 3.07 -3.76
CA LYS A 33 -14.26 4.02 -3.17
C LYS A 33 -15.26 4.50 -4.22
N LYS A 34 -16.17 5.39 -3.83
CA LYS A 34 -17.15 5.96 -4.74
C LYS A 34 -16.47 6.84 -5.78
N ASP A 35 -17.16 7.05 -6.90
CA ASP A 35 -16.77 8.00 -7.95
C ASP A 35 -15.43 7.66 -8.61
N GLY A 36 -15.13 6.36 -8.73
CA GLY A 36 -13.92 5.92 -9.41
C GLY A 36 -12.65 6.16 -8.63
N LYS A 37 -12.76 6.45 -7.33
CA LYS A 37 -11.59 6.66 -6.48
C LYS A 37 -11.15 5.35 -5.85
N ALA A 38 -9.88 5.29 -5.49
CA ALA A 38 -9.32 4.11 -4.83
C ALA A 38 -8.22 4.53 -3.88
N VAL A 39 -8.15 3.82 -2.75
CA VAL A 39 -7.04 4.00 -1.80
C VAL A 39 -6.13 2.79 -1.95
N ILE A 40 -4.83 3.02 -1.98
CA ILE A 40 -3.86 1.94 -2.17
C ILE A 40 -2.79 1.98 -1.08
N GLY A 41 -2.26 0.81 -0.79
CA GLY A 41 -1.19 0.64 0.17
C GLY A 41 -0.50 -0.70 -0.06
N ILE A 42 0.40 -1.08 0.83
CA ILE A 42 1.08 -2.37 0.72
C ILE A 42 0.47 -3.36 1.72
N THR A 43 0.61 -4.65 1.41
CA THR A 43 0.02 -5.70 2.23
C THR A 43 0.82 -5.93 3.51
N ASP A 44 0.17 -6.57 4.47
CA ASP A 44 0.85 -6.99 5.69
C ASP A 44 1.97 -7.97 5.36
N PHE A 45 1.76 -8.85 4.37
CA PHE A 45 2.77 -9.79 3.93
C PHE A 45 4.03 -9.05 3.47
N LEU A 46 3.86 -8.04 2.62
CA LEU A 46 5.02 -7.32 2.09
C LEU A 46 5.78 -6.57 3.18
N GLN A 47 5.06 -5.90 4.09
CA GLN A 47 5.74 -5.15 5.14
C GLN A 47 6.52 -6.09 6.07
N ARG A 48 6.02 -7.31 6.31
CA ARG A 48 6.74 -8.27 7.14
C ARG A 48 8.01 -8.76 6.46
N LEU A 49 7.96 -8.99 5.15
CA LEU A 49 9.15 -9.37 4.39
C LEU A 49 10.17 -8.24 4.30
N ALA A 50 9.69 -7.02 4.08
CA ALA A 50 10.57 -5.87 3.85
C ALA A 50 11.24 -5.37 5.12
N GLY A 51 10.60 -5.53 6.27
CA GLY A 51 11.13 -5.04 7.54
C GLY A 51 10.68 -3.63 7.85
N ASP A 52 11.25 -3.06 8.91
CA ASP A 52 10.83 -1.76 9.42
C ASP A 52 11.08 -0.64 8.44
N ALA A 53 10.04 0.11 8.11
CA ALA A 53 10.12 1.22 7.18
C ALA A 53 10.85 2.39 7.84
N VAL A 54 11.80 2.98 7.11
CA VAL A 54 12.52 4.17 7.57
C VAL A 54 12.21 5.38 6.71
N PHE A 55 11.78 5.17 5.46
CA PHE A 55 11.43 6.27 4.57
C PHE A 55 10.51 5.77 3.47
N ALA A 56 9.46 6.54 3.19
CA ALA A 56 8.57 6.26 2.06
C ALA A 56 8.70 7.42 1.07
N GLU A 57 9.25 7.11 -0.10
CA GLU A 57 9.37 8.10 -1.17
C GLU A 57 8.12 8.03 -2.04
N THR A 58 7.31 9.08 -2.00
CA THR A 58 6.06 9.15 -2.72
C THR A 58 6.12 10.19 -3.83
N ARG A 59 5.20 10.05 -4.79
CA ARG A 59 5.05 11.01 -5.88
C ARG A 59 4.03 12.06 -5.48
N GLU A 60 4.06 13.19 -6.17
CA GLU A 60 3.20 14.32 -5.83
C GLU A 60 1.78 14.14 -6.33
N VAL A 61 0.84 14.83 -5.68
CA VAL A 61 -0.54 14.93 -6.14
C VAL A 61 -0.53 15.45 -7.59
N GLY A 62 -1.38 14.86 -8.41
CA GLY A 62 -1.46 15.19 -9.84
C GLY A 62 -0.61 14.28 -10.72
N THR A 63 0.25 13.47 -10.14
CA THR A 63 1.08 12.54 -10.90
C THR A 63 0.24 11.39 -11.44
N PRO A 64 0.34 11.10 -12.75
CA PRO A 64 -0.34 9.91 -13.29
C PRO A 64 0.43 8.65 -12.92
N LEU A 65 -0.31 7.63 -12.50
CA LEU A 65 0.24 6.29 -12.26
C LEU A 65 -0.23 5.36 -13.36
N LYS A 66 0.62 4.41 -13.71
CA LYS A 66 0.28 3.40 -14.69
C LYS A 66 0.45 2.02 -14.07
N GLN A 67 -0.59 1.19 -14.18
CA GLN A 67 -0.57 -0.16 -13.65
C GLN A 67 0.68 -0.91 -14.12
N GLY A 68 1.35 -1.54 -13.19
CA GLY A 68 2.55 -2.31 -13.49
C GLY A 68 3.84 -1.50 -13.53
N LYS A 69 3.77 -0.19 -13.33
CA LYS A 69 4.94 0.69 -13.35
C LYS A 69 5.23 1.23 -11.95
N PRO A 70 6.47 1.70 -11.72
CA PRO A 70 6.83 2.21 -10.39
C PRO A 70 5.97 3.39 -9.97
N MET A 71 5.61 3.41 -8.68
CA MET A 71 4.83 4.51 -8.11
C MET A 71 5.50 5.14 -6.89
N GLY A 72 6.70 4.68 -6.53
CA GLY A 72 7.43 5.21 -5.40
C GLY A 72 8.40 4.18 -4.89
N ASN A 73 9.02 4.47 -3.76
CA ASN A 73 9.98 3.59 -3.13
C ASN A 73 9.73 3.51 -1.64
N LEU A 74 10.03 2.34 -1.07
CA LEU A 74 10.01 2.15 0.37
C LEU A 74 11.38 1.73 0.81
N GLU A 75 11.99 2.53 1.67
CA GLU A 75 13.28 2.20 2.25
C GLU A 75 13.06 1.63 3.63
N THR A 76 13.61 0.44 3.89
CA THR A 76 13.53 -0.21 5.18
C THR A 76 14.92 -0.40 5.74
N ILE A 77 15.00 -0.90 6.98
CA ILE A 77 16.30 -1.19 7.56
C ILE A 77 17.04 -2.31 6.82
N LYS A 78 16.33 -3.10 6.02
CA LYS A 78 16.92 -4.22 5.29
C LYS A 78 17.21 -3.93 3.82
N LEU A 79 16.35 -3.12 3.17
CA LEU A 79 16.41 -3.00 1.72
C LEU A 79 15.72 -1.74 1.24
N ASN A 80 15.86 -1.49 -0.05
CA ASN A 80 15.17 -0.41 -0.75
C ASN A 80 14.27 -1.08 -1.79
N LEU A 81 12.97 -0.82 -1.70
CA LEU A 81 11.98 -1.54 -2.48
C LEU A 81 11.20 -0.58 -3.36
N GLU A 82 11.19 -0.88 -4.66
CA GLU A 82 10.37 -0.12 -5.61
C GLU A 82 8.92 -0.60 -5.50
N LEU A 83 8.01 0.36 -5.32
CA LEU A 83 6.58 0.05 -5.23
C LEU A 83 5.95 0.14 -6.62
N ILE A 84 5.15 -0.85 -6.96
CA ILE A 84 4.55 -0.97 -8.29
C ILE A 84 3.07 -0.65 -8.21
N ALA A 85 2.61 0.24 -9.09
CA ALA A 85 1.22 0.67 -9.08
C ALA A 85 0.28 -0.49 -9.39
N PRO A 86 -0.73 -0.72 -8.54
CA PRO A 86 -1.69 -1.81 -8.76
C PRO A 86 -2.75 -1.48 -9.80
N LEU A 87 -2.92 -0.21 -10.13
CA LEU A 87 -3.86 0.22 -11.16
C LEU A 87 -3.47 1.61 -11.65
N SER A 88 -4.06 1.99 -12.79
CA SER A 88 -3.80 3.28 -13.41
C SER A 88 -4.73 4.35 -12.87
N GLY A 89 -4.25 5.59 -12.80
CA GLY A 89 -5.04 6.72 -12.36
C GLY A 89 -4.14 7.88 -12.01
N VAL A 90 -4.74 8.92 -11.44
CA VAL A 90 -4.01 10.14 -11.05
C VAL A 90 -4.04 10.26 -9.54
N ILE A 91 -2.91 10.57 -8.94
CA ILE A 91 -2.80 10.74 -7.50
C ILE A 91 -3.59 11.98 -7.09
N GLU A 92 -4.59 11.77 -6.22
CA GLU A 92 -5.39 12.86 -5.65
C GLU A 92 -4.92 13.24 -4.26
N LYS A 93 -4.46 12.26 -3.49
CA LYS A 93 -3.99 12.48 -2.12
C LYS A 93 -2.81 11.57 -1.84
N VAL A 94 -1.88 12.10 -1.07
CA VAL A 94 -0.73 11.34 -0.55
C VAL A 94 -0.86 11.33 0.96
N ASN A 95 -0.54 10.20 1.58
CA ASN A 95 -0.56 10.12 3.04
C ASN A 95 0.69 10.81 3.60
N GLU A 96 0.56 12.10 3.87
CA GLU A 96 1.70 12.90 4.29
C GLU A 96 2.22 12.52 5.67
N THR A 97 1.41 11.84 6.46
CA THR A 97 1.85 11.38 7.78
C THR A 97 3.03 10.42 7.67
N LEU A 98 3.16 9.72 6.53
CA LEU A 98 4.26 8.79 6.34
C LEU A 98 5.63 9.46 6.29
N ALA A 99 5.67 10.77 6.00
CA ALA A 99 6.93 11.51 6.02
C ALA A 99 7.52 11.56 7.44
N ASP A 100 6.64 11.68 8.44
CA ASP A 100 7.08 11.73 9.83
C ASP A 100 7.03 10.39 10.52
N LYS A 101 6.11 9.52 10.09
CA LYS A 101 5.86 8.24 10.73
C LYS A 101 5.78 7.12 9.70
N PRO A 102 6.90 6.79 9.03
CA PRO A 102 6.88 5.70 8.04
C PRO A 102 6.55 4.35 8.66
N GLU A 103 6.76 4.21 9.96
CA GLU A 103 6.45 2.96 10.66
C GLU A 103 4.97 2.60 10.64
N LEU A 104 4.09 3.53 10.27
CA LEU A 104 2.67 3.21 10.11
C LEU A 104 2.44 2.17 9.03
N ILE A 105 3.33 2.11 8.04
CA ILE A 105 3.27 1.07 7.01
C ILE A 105 3.39 -0.31 7.64
N ASN A 106 4.21 -0.43 8.68
CA ASN A 106 4.39 -1.69 9.39
C ASN A 106 3.29 -1.93 10.41
N GLU A 107 2.90 -0.89 11.13
CA GLU A 107 1.98 -1.03 12.25
C GLU A 107 0.54 -1.19 11.81
N ASP A 108 0.15 -0.53 10.72
CA ASP A 108 -1.23 -0.52 10.27
C ASP A 108 -1.31 -0.40 8.75
N PRO A 109 -0.82 -1.41 8.03
CA PRO A 109 -0.69 -1.31 6.57
C PRO A 109 -2.03 -1.15 5.84
N PHE A 110 -3.12 -1.68 6.39
CA PHE A 110 -4.44 -1.57 5.77
C PHE A 110 -5.22 -0.33 6.23
N GLY A 111 -4.70 0.42 7.18
CA GLY A 111 -5.36 1.59 7.74
C GLY A 111 -4.48 2.82 7.60
N GLN A 112 -3.88 3.26 8.71
CA GLN A 112 -3.11 4.49 8.73
C GLN A 112 -1.87 4.46 7.84
N GLY A 113 -1.43 3.28 7.44
CA GLY A 113 -0.28 3.12 6.53
C GLY A 113 -0.63 3.19 5.05
N TRP A 114 -1.83 3.65 4.69
CA TRP A 114 -2.17 3.83 3.28
C TRP A 114 -1.19 4.80 2.61
N ILE A 115 -1.02 4.66 1.29
CA ILE A 115 -0.02 5.46 0.58
C ILE A 115 -0.66 6.53 -0.28
N TYR A 116 -1.58 6.16 -1.18
CA TYR A 116 -2.22 7.11 -2.09
C TYR A 116 -3.72 6.92 -2.13
N GLN A 117 -4.42 8.04 -2.42
CA GLN A 117 -5.77 7.96 -2.96
C GLN A 117 -5.66 8.42 -4.40
N ILE A 118 -6.20 7.63 -5.31
CA ILE A 118 -6.14 7.94 -6.74
C ILE A 118 -7.52 8.02 -7.34
N LYS A 119 -7.60 8.75 -8.46
CA LYS A 119 -8.78 8.74 -9.33
C LYS A 119 -8.45 7.82 -10.47
N GLY A 120 -9.19 6.72 -10.58
CA GLY A 120 -8.92 5.71 -11.58
C GLY A 120 -9.28 6.15 -12.98
N GLU A 121 -8.65 5.52 -13.95
CA GLU A 121 -8.99 5.72 -15.37
C GLU A 121 -10.25 4.97 -15.71
N ARG A 122 -11.00 5.52 -16.66
CA ARG A 122 -12.22 4.90 -17.15
C ARG A 122 -12.09 4.60 -18.61
#